data_da3bee775a287b384cf1ad545b50849a
#
_entry.id   da3bee775a287b384cf1ad545b50849a
#
_cell.length_a   1.000
_cell.length_b   1.000
_cell.length_c   1.000
_cell.angle_alpha   90.00
_cell.angle_beta   90.00
_cell.angle_gamma   90.00
#
_symmetry.space_group_name_H-M   'P 1'
#
loop_
_entity.id
_entity.type
_entity.pdbx_description
1 polymer ?
#
loop_
_entity_poly.entity_id
_entity_poly.type
_entity_poly.pdbx_seq_one_letter_code
_entity_poly.pdbx_strand_id
1 'polypeptide(L)'
;MEKTVRENMLGAAVLESVNAVQNLGYTVLYAANYGSHNYNLDIYNEEYSSDIDTKVIILPTLEELVSNSKPVSTTIEISTGQCDIKDIRAFVQTLLKANIQFLEVLKAESYWINFDYIEDFKWFIDNLDKLIEGSKPQLLK
;
A
#
# COMPACT_ATOMS: atom_id res chain seq x y z
N MET A 1 9.86 0.09 -23.35
CA MET A 1 9.75 -1.15 -22.56
C MET A 1 8.41 -1.82 -22.81
N GLU A 2 8.43 -3.11 -23.04
CA GLU A 2 7.21 -3.84 -23.24
C GLU A 2 6.39 -3.92 -21.94
N LYS A 3 5.06 -3.95 -22.10
CA LYS A 3 4.14 -4.00 -20.97
C LYS A 3 4.43 -5.19 -20.03
N THR A 4 4.72 -6.37 -20.59
CA THR A 4 5.01 -7.57 -19.80
C THR A 4 6.24 -7.40 -18.93
N VAL A 5 7.31 -6.78 -19.44
CA VAL A 5 8.53 -6.53 -18.67
C VAL A 5 8.23 -5.58 -17.52
N ARG A 6 7.47 -4.52 -17.80
CA ARG A 6 7.06 -3.54 -16.80
C ARG A 6 6.24 -4.21 -15.69
N GLU A 7 5.25 -5.02 -16.07
CA GLU A 7 4.41 -5.72 -15.10
C GLU A 7 5.24 -6.65 -14.20
N ASN A 8 6.22 -7.35 -14.79
CA ASN A 8 7.11 -8.22 -14.03
C ASN A 8 7.96 -7.44 -13.03
N MET A 9 8.45 -6.27 -13.42
CA MET A 9 9.24 -5.42 -12.53
C MET A 9 8.42 -4.89 -11.37
N LEU A 10 7.18 -4.46 -11.64
CA LEU A 10 6.27 -3.99 -10.59
C LEU A 10 5.92 -5.12 -9.63
N GLY A 11 5.61 -6.30 -10.16
CA GLY A 11 5.29 -7.47 -9.36
C GLY A 11 6.47 -7.90 -8.48
N ALA A 12 7.68 -7.87 -9.03
CA ALA A 12 8.88 -8.21 -8.27
C ALA A 12 9.12 -7.24 -7.12
N ALA A 13 8.93 -5.94 -7.36
CA ALA A 13 9.08 -4.92 -6.33
C ALA A 13 8.07 -5.11 -5.20
N VAL A 14 6.82 -5.43 -5.54
CA VAL A 14 5.77 -5.70 -4.56
C VAL A 14 6.13 -6.92 -3.72
N LEU A 15 6.57 -8.02 -4.34
CA LEU A 15 6.96 -9.23 -3.62
C LEU A 15 8.17 -9.01 -2.73
N GLU A 16 9.15 -8.25 -3.20
CA GLU A 16 10.32 -7.90 -2.38
C GLU A 16 9.87 -7.14 -1.13
N SER A 17 8.94 -6.21 -1.30
CA SER A 17 8.40 -5.42 -0.19
C SER A 17 7.68 -6.31 0.83
N VAL A 18 6.82 -7.22 0.36
CA VAL A 18 6.11 -8.15 1.24
C VAL A 18 7.09 -8.98 2.05
N ASN A 19 8.09 -9.57 1.39
CA ASN A 19 9.09 -10.40 2.05
C ASN A 19 9.90 -9.60 3.08
N ALA A 20 10.31 -8.39 2.73
CA ALA A 20 11.09 -7.55 3.63
C ALA A 20 10.29 -7.17 4.89
N VAL A 21 9.02 -6.82 4.72
CA VAL A 21 8.15 -6.43 5.83
C VAL A 21 7.83 -7.64 6.72
N GLN A 22 7.58 -8.81 6.12
CA GLN A 22 7.36 -10.04 6.88
C GLN A 22 8.60 -10.42 7.68
N ASN A 23 9.78 -10.23 7.12
CA ASN A 23 11.04 -10.51 7.81
C ASN A 23 11.26 -9.61 9.02
N LEU A 24 10.63 -8.43 9.04
CA LEU A 24 10.65 -7.54 10.20
C LEU A 24 9.68 -7.98 11.30
N GLY A 25 8.90 -9.03 11.07
CA GLY A 25 7.96 -9.58 12.04
C GLY A 25 6.52 -9.10 11.92
N TYR A 26 6.21 -8.32 10.88
CA TYR A 26 4.85 -7.80 10.67
C TYR A 26 3.99 -8.78 9.88
N THR A 27 2.68 -8.70 10.10
CA THR A 27 1.69 -9.40 9.29
C THR A 27 1.24 -8.46 8.18
N VAL A 28 1.54 -8.81 6.94
CA VAL A 28 1.16 -7.99 5.79
C VAL A 28 -0.27 -8.34 5.38
N LEU A 29 -1.10 -7.32 5.20
CA LEU A 29 -2.46 -7.46 4.68
C LEU A 29 -2.49 -7.25 3.18
N TYR A 30 -1.86 -6.17 2.70
CA TYR A 30 -1.92 -5.72 1.31
C TYR A 30 -0.64 -4.99 0.96
N ALA A 31 -0.21 -5.12 -0.27
CA ALA A 31 0.94 -4.39 -0.78
C ALA A 31 0.71 -4.04 -2.25
N ALA A 32 1.22 -2.89 -2.69
CA ALA A 32 1.01 -2.43 -4.05
C ALA A 32 2.12 -1.49 -4.50
N ASN A 33 2.32 -1.39 -5.80
CA ASN A 33 3.18 -0.37 -6.36
C ASN A 33 2.48 0.99 -6.26
N TYR A 34 3.26 2.06 -6.23
CA TYR A 34 2.77 3.39 -5.95
C TYR A 34 3.51 4.43 -6.78
N GLY A 35 2.84 5.57 -7.04
CA GLY A 35 3.44 6.72 -7.72
C GLY A 35 3.27 6.68 -9.23
N SER A 36 4.26 7.18 -9.96
CA SER A 36 4.17 7.33 -11.42
C SER A 36 3.91 6.03 -12.17
N HIS A 37 4.25 4.90 -11.56
CA HIS A 37 4.05 3.58 -12.17
C HIS A 37 2.57 3.22 -12.31
N ASN A 38 1.71 3.74 -11.43
CA ASN A 38 0.27 3.52 -11.50
C ASN A 38 -0.39 4.29 -12.63
N TYR A 39 0.30 5.29 -13.19
CA TYR A 39 -0.25 6.18 -14.20
C TYR A 39 0.39 5.99 -15.57
N ASN A 40 1.22 4.97 -15.74
CA ASN A 40 2.00 4.76 -16.97
C ASN A 40 2.91 5.95 -17.31
N LEU A 41 3.38 6.68 -16.30
CA LEU A 41 4.24 7.83 -16.49
C LEU A 41 5.71 7.51 -16.37
N ASP A 42 6.03 6.27 -16.03
CA ASP A 42 7.39 5.79 -15.85
C ASP A 42 8.09 5.67 -17.19
N ILE A 43 9.39 5.99 -17.20
CA ILE A 43 10.24 5.89 -18.36
C ILE A 43 11.38 4.93 -18.03
N TYR A 44 11.56 3.90 -18.87
CA TYR A 44 12.62 2.93 -18.72
C TYR A 44 13.49 2.88 -19.97
N ASN A 45 14.76 3.18 -19.81
CA ASN A 45 15.76 3.02 -20.85
C ASN A 45 17.12 2.75 -20.18
N GLU A 46 18.18 2.59 -20.99
CA GLU A 46 19.50 2.26 -20.47
C GLU A 46 20.11 3.35 -19.60
N GLU A 47 19.72 4.60 -19.83
CA GLU A 47 20.26 5.74 -19.12
C GLU A 47 19.40 6.20 -17.95
N TYR A 48 18.13 5.86 -17.95
CA TYR A 48 17.17 6.35 -16.98
C TYR A 48 16.05 5.35 -16.71
N SER A 49 15.73 5.16 -15.46
CA SER A 49 14.53 4.42 -15.07
C SER A 49 13.93 5.08 -13.83
N SER A 50 12.60 5.13 -13.78
CA SER A 50 11.90 5.63 -12.58
C SER A 50 12.04 4.64 -11.44
N ASP A 51 12.14 5.15 -10.21
CA ASP A 51 12.11 4.31 -9.04
C ASP A 51 10.76 3.61 -8.93
N ILE A 52 10.78 2.39 -8.45
CA ILE A 52 9.55 1.65 -8.15
C ILE A 52 9.34 1.69 -6.65
N ASP A 53 8.42 2.53 -6.23
CA ASP A 53 8.04 2.65 -4.83
C ASP A 53 6.83 1.76 -4.55
N THR A 54 6.72 1.31 -3.32
CA THR A 54 5.61 0.45 -2.89
C THR A 54 5.00 0.97 -1.60
N LYS A 55 3.78 0.55 -1.34
CA LYS A 55 3.09 0.79 -0.07
C LYS A 55 2.60 -0.55 0.47
N VAL A 56 2.83 -0.76 1.75
CA VAL A 56 2.45 -2.00 2.44
C VAL A 56 1.55 -1.65 3.61
N ILE A 57 0.42 -2.33 3.69
CA ILE A 57 -0.52 -2.19 4.81
C ILE A 57 -0.33 -3.41 5.70
N ILE A 58 -0.05 -3.19 6.98
CA ILE A 58 0.15 -4.25 7.95
C ILE A 58 -0.98 -4.28 8.96
N LEU A 59 -1.16 -5.45 9.59
CA LEU A 59 -2.15 -5.64 10.63
C LEU A 59 -1.50 -5.51 11.99
N PRO A 60 -2.13 -4.79 12.94
CA PRO A 60 -1.63 -4.74 14.31
C PRO A 60 -1.91 -6.05 15.02
N THR A 61 -1.15 -6.34 16.07
CA THR A 61 -1.43 -7.49 16.94
C THR A 61 -2.61 -7.17 17.85
N LEU A 62 -3.19 -8.21 18.43
CA LEU A 62 -4.25 -8.02 19.42
C LEU A 62 -3.76 -7.20 20.62
N GLU A 63 -2.51 -7.45 21.05
CA GLU A 63 -1.89 -6.70 22.16
C GLU A 63 -1.81 -5.23 21.82
N GLU A 64 -1.37 -4.89 20.59
CA GLU A 64 -1.28 -3.50 20.15
C GLU A 64 -2.65 -2.82 20.12
N LEU A 65 -3.68 -3.55 19.70
CA LEU A 65 -5.05 -3.02 19.67
C LEU A 65 -5.59 -2.77 21.09
N VAL A 66 -5.39 -3.73 21.99
CA VAL A 66 -5.90 -3.63 23.36
C VAL A 66 -5.20 -2.53 24.14
N SER A 67 -3.89 -2.40 23.96
CA SER A 67 -3.11 -1.35 24.62
C SER A 67 -3.22 0.01 23.95
N ASN A 68 -3.89 0.06 22.79
CA ASN A 68 -4.03 1.29 21.99
C ASN A 68 -2.68 1.91 21.65
N SER A 69 -1.71 1.07 21.27
CA SER A 69 -0.40 1.54 20.89
C SER A 69 -0.45 2.42 19.64
N LYS A 70 0.56 3.28 19.48
CA LYS A 70 0.65 4.15 18.31
C LYS A 70 0.76 3.31 17.03
N PRO A 71 -0.07 3.58 16.02
CA PRO A 71 0.02 2.87 14.73
C PRO A 71 1.39 3.03 14.08
N VAL A 72 1.85 1.97 13.42
CA VAL A 72 3.12 1.99 12.71
C VAL A 72 2.98 2.82 11.44
N SER A 73 3.94 3.71 11.20
CA SER A 73 4.07 4.46 9.96
C SER A 73 5.56 4.72 9.76
N THR A 74 6.18 3.98 8.84
CA THR A 74 7.61 4.05 8.62
C THR A 74 7.93 3.73 7.16
N THR A 75 9.18 3.93 6.77
CA THR A 75 9.65 3.68 5.41
C THR A 75 10.93 2.86 5.48
N ILE A 76 11.04 1.89 4.60
CA ILE A 76 12.29 1.13 4.42
C ILE A 76 12.72 1.22 2.97
N GLU A 77 13.99 0.92 2.70
CA GLU A 77 14.51 0.88 1.34
C GLU A 77 14.37 -0.52 0.77
N ILE A 78 14.01 -0.60 -0.51
CA ILE A 78 14.02 -1.82 -1.30
C ILE A 78 14.93 -1.59 -2.50
N SER A 79 15.24 -2.65 -3.25
CA SER A 79 16.22 -2.55 -4.34
C SER A 79 15.84 -1.56 -5.44
N THR A 80 14.55 -1.29 -5.62
CA THR A 80 14.05 -0.42 -6.70
C THR A 80 13.63 0.97 -6.23
N GLY A 81 13.50 1.20 -4.93
CA GLY A 81 13.02 2.48 -4.40
C GLY A 81 12.73 2.38 -2.92
N GLN A 82 11.60 2.95 -2.51
CA GLN A 82 11.20 2.97 -1.12
C GLN A 82 9.91 2.19 -0.89
N CYS A 83 9.80 1.59 0.28
CA CYS A 83 8.60 0.89 0.71
C CYS A 83 8.03 1.61 1.93
N ASP A 84 6.84 2.19 1.78
CA ASP A 84 6.13 2.86 2.87
C ASP A 84 5.25 1.84 3.58
N ILE A 85 5.43 1.69 4.89
CA ILE A 85 4.73 0.70 5.72
C ILE A 85 3.75 1.44 6.62
N LYS A 86 2.48 1.11 6.52
CA LYS A 86 1.45 1.65 7.40
C LYS A 86 0.60 0.54 8.01
N ASP A 87 0.41 0.65 9.32
CA ASP A 87 -0.60 -0.10 10.05
C ASP A 87 -1.98 0.27 9.46
N ILE A 88 -2.91 -0.70 9.40
CA ILE A 88 -4.25 -0.44 8.86
C ILE A 88 -4.94 0.73 9.57
N ARG A 89 -4.68 0.94 10.85
CA ARG A 89 -5.24 2.07 11.60
C ARG A 89 -4.71 3.40 11.05
N ALA A 90 -3.41 3.48 10.77
CA ALA A 90 -2.80 4.67 10.18
C ALA A 90 -3.28 4.89 8.75
N PHE A 91 -3.45 3.82 8.00
CA PHE A 91 -3.96 3.88 6.62
C PHE A 91 -5.37 4.47 6.59
N VAL A 92 -6.27 3.95 7.44
CA VAL A 92 -7.65 4.46 7.53
C VAL A 92 -7.65 5.94 7.96
N GLN A 93 -6.86 6.30 8.95
CA GLN A 93 -6.76 7.70 9.39
C GLN A 93 -6.31 8.63 8.25
N THR A 94 -5.39 8.16 7.42
CA THR A 94 -4.91 8.93 6.27
C THR A 94 -6.00 9.07 5.21
N LEU A 95 -6.77 8.01 4.96
CA LEU A 95 -7.92 8.07 4.05
C LEU A 95 -8.97 9.07 4.55
N LEU A 96 -9.25 9.07 5.84
CA LEU A 96 -10.24 9.95 6.43
C LEU A 96 -9.84 11.43 6.38
N LYS A 97 -8.56 11.71 6.19
CA LYS A 97 -8.05 13.07 5.99
C LYS A 97 -8.04 13.49 4.52
N ALA A 98 -8.73 12.73 3.67
CA ALA A 98 -8.86 13.02 2.23
C ALA A 98 -7.54 12.95 1.45
N ASN A 99 -6.66 12.04 1.82
CA ASN A 99 -5.42 11.84 1.07
C ASN A 99 -5.69 10.94 -0.14
N ILE A 100 -5.92 11.55 -1.29
CA ILE A 100 -6.27 10.84 -2.53
C ILE A 100 -5.19 9.84 -2.94
N GLN A 101 -3.92 10.13 -2.65
CA GLN A 101 -2.82 9.22 -2.98
C GLN A 101 -2.99 7.83 -2.38
N PHE A 102 -3.60 7.75 -1.21
CA PHE A 102 -3.83 6.46 -0.55
C PHE A 102 -4.99 5.68 -1.14
N LEU A 103 -5.95 6.37 -1.78
CA LEU A 103 -7.00 5.68 -2.54
C LEU A 103 -6.42 4.98 -3.76
N GLU A 104 -5.42 5.58 -4.38
CA GLU A 104 -4.78 5.03 -5.57
C GLU A 104 -4.02 3.73 -5.28
N VAL A 105 -3.56 3.53 -4.06
CA VAL A 105 -2.90 2.29 -3.65
C VAL A 105 -3.84 1.10 -3.84
N LEU A 106 -5.14 1.31 -3.63
CA LEU A 106 -6.14 0.26 -3.78
C LEU A 106 -6.50 -0.01 -5.23
N LYS A 107 -6.01 0.80 -6.17
CA LYS A 107 -6.25 0.66 -7.61
C LYS A 107 -4.97 0.41 -8.39
N ALA A 108 -3.92 -0.03 -7.71
CA ALA A 108 -2.60 -0.21 -8.31
C ALA A 108 -2.60 -1.31 -9.38
N GLU A 109 -1.70 -1.17 -10.36
CA GLU A 109 -1.53 -2.18 -11.42
C GLU A 109 -1.02 -3.51 -10.88
N SER A 110 -0.16 -3.46 -9.87
CA SER A 110 0.41 -4.67 -9.29
C SER A 110 0.21 -4.63 -7.77
N TYR A 111 -0.38 -5.69 -7.25
CA TYR A 111 -0.69 -5.78 -5.83
C TYR A 111 -0.60 -7.21 -5.33
N TRP A 112 -0.54 -7.34 -4.01
CA TRP A 112 -0.52 -8.62 -3.30
C TRP A 112 -1.49 -8.52 -2.12
N ILE A 113 -2.32 -9.54 -1.94
CA ILE A 113 -3.27 -9.63 -0.84
C ILE A 113 -2.97 -10.89 -0.03
N ASN A 114 -2.98 -10.78 1.30
CA ASN A 114 -2.84 -11.93 2.17
C ASN A 114 -4.12 -12.77 2.10
N PHE A 115 -4.02 -14.01 1.61
CA PHE A 115 -5.18 -14.89 1.45
C PHE A 115 -5.87 -15.22 2.76
N ASP A 116 -5.15 -15.21 3.88
CA ASP A 116 -5.74 -15.49 5.19
C ASP A 116 -6.76 -14.42 5.59
N TYR A 117 -6.67 -13.23 5.00
CA TYR A 117 -7.52 -12.08 5.33
C TYR A 117 -8.29 -11.55 4.12
N ILE A 118 -8.39 -12.34 3.05
CA ILE A 118 -9.00 -11.85 1.80
C ILE A 118 -10.47 -11.45 1.99
N GLU A 119 -11.22 -12.19 2.81
CA GLU A 119 -12.62 -11.86 3.08
C GLU A 119 -12.75 -10.55 3.86
N ASP A 120 -11.88 -10.34 4.85
CA ASP A 120 -11.86 -9.12 5.64
C ASP A 120 -11.47 -7.93 4.77
N PHE A 121 -10.50 -8.12 3.86
CA PHE A 121 -10.08 -7.07 2.95
C PHE A 121 -11.19 -6.72 1.96
N LYS A 122 -11.91 -7.71 1.44
CA LYS A 122 -13.06 -7.48 0.58
C LYS A 122 -14.15 -6.67 1.30
N TRP A 123 -14.42 -7.02 2.56
CA TRP A 123 -15.36 -6.26 3.38
C TRP A 123 -14.91 -4.81 3.50
N PHE A 124 -13.63 -4.59 3.77
CA PHE A 124 -13.06 -3.24 3.88
C PHE A 124 -13.26 -2.43 2.61
N ILE A 125 -12.94 -3.03 1.45
CA ILE A 125 -13.09 -2.37 0.16
C ILE A 125 -14.56 -2.06 -0.13
N ASP A 126 -15.45 -3.02 0.12
CA ASP A 126 -16.89 -2.86 -0.13
C ASP A 126 -17.51 -1.77 0.74
N ASN A 127 -16.95 -1.53 1.92
CA ASN A 127 -17.45 -0.53 2.85
C ASN A 127 -16.65 0.78 2.82
N LEU A 128 -15.67 0.88 1.93
CA LEU A 128 -14.80 2.05 1.82
C LEU A 128 -15.60 3.33 1.55
N ASP A 129 -16.60 3.25 0.66
CA ASP A 129 -17.46 4.39 0.33
C ASP A 129 -18.18 4.93 1.56
N LYS A 130 -18.64 4.04 2.45
CA LYS A 130 -19.31 4.44 3.68
C LYS A 130 -18.36 5.13 4.64
N LEU A 131 -17.11 4.65 4.72
CA LEU A 131 -16.08 5.28 5.54
C LEU A 131 -15.76 6.68 5.02
N ILE A 132 -15.60 6.82 3.72
CA ILE A 132 -15.32 8.09 3.07
C ILE A 132 -16.50 9.04 3.22
N GLU A 133 -17.72 8.55 3.03
CA GLU A 133 -18.93 9.34 3.14
C GLU A 133 -19.12 9.89 4.55
N GLY A 134 -18.82 9.07 5.57
CA GLY A 134 -18.85 9.51 6.96
C GLY A 134 -17.88 10.64 7.25
N SER A 135 -16.82 10.79 6.43
CA SER A 135 -15.81 11.85 6.56
C SER A 135 -15.99 12.97 5.56
N LYS A 136 -17.12 12.98 4.81
CA LYS A 136 -17.35 13.92 3.74
C LYS A 136 -17.20 15.38 4.13
N PRO A 137 -17.64 15.84 5.31
CA PRO A 137 -17.41 17.22 5.71
C PRO A 137 -15.94 17.60 5.79
N GLN A 138 -15.07 16.66 6.12
CA GLN A 138 -13.63 16.88 6.14
C GLN A 138 -13.05 16.89 4.73
N LEU A 139 -13.60 16.07 3.83
CA LEU A 139 -13.16 16.02 2.44
C LEU A 139 -13.43 17.31 1.69
N LEU A 140 -14.49 18.05 2.09
CA LEU A 140 -14.88 19.30 1.44
C LEU A 140 -14.13 20.50 1.97
N LYS A 141 -13.36 20.34 3.01
CA LYS A 141 -12.52 21.40 3.54
C LYS A 141 -11.15 21.39 2.90
#